data_e57fce17194a714fbab66b2f3fd16126
#
_entry.id   e57fce17194a714fbab66b2f3fd16126
#
_cell.length_a   1.000
_cell.length_b   1.000
_cell.length_c   1.000
_cell.angle_alpha   90.00
_cell.angle_beta   90.00
_cell.angle_gamma   90.00
#
_symmetry.space_group_name_H-M   'P 1'
#
loop_
_entity.id
_entity.type
_entity.pdbx_description
1 polymer ?
#
loop_
_entity_poly.entity_id
_entity_poly.type
_entity_poly.pdbx_seq_one_letter_code
_entity_poly.pdbx_strand_id
1 'polypeptide(L)'
;MARPITLFTIQWGDLSLEEVCKLAKQMGFEGLELSAAHIDMRKAAVDKAYVEEVKATLKKYDLGCWAMSHHLAGQCVCDTLPDAYDSRLDGFAPAELAGKPELIQKWGIEEMMATAHAAQNMGVKVVTFFMGSPIWKFWYSFPQTSEEQVEAAYQKVKEL
;
A
#
# COMPACT_ATOMS: atom_id res chain seq x y z
N MET A 1 13.44 -0.65 -25.65
CA MET A 1 12.39 0.33 -25.28
C MET A 1 12.81 0.97 -23.97
N ALA A 2 12.70 2.29 -23.85
CA ALA A 2 12.92 2.99 -22.59
C ALA A 2 11.81 2.59 -21.59
N ARG A 3 12.14 2.55 -20.30
CA ARG A 3 11.15 2.32 -19.25
C ARG A 3 10.41 3.64 -19.00
N PRO A 4 9.09 3.61 -18.77
CA PRO A 4 8.35 4.81 -18.44
C PRO A 4 8.81 5.37 -17.09
N ILE A 5 8.81 6.70 -16.98
CA ILE A 5 9.09 7.39 -15.72
C ILE A 5 7.76 7.69 -15.04
N THR A 6 7.58 7.16 -13.83
CA THR A 6 6.34 7.27 -13.06
C THR A 6 6.54 8.08 -11.80
N LEU A 7 5.49 8.79 -11.39
CA LEU A 7 5.43 9.52 -10.14
C LEU A 7 4.73 8.66 -9.07
N PHE A 8 5.37 8.50 -7.91
CA PHE A 8 4.72 7.92 -6.74
C PHE A 8 3.86 8.98 -6.03
N THR A 9 2.58 8.69 -5.82
CA THR A 9 1.59 9.73 -5.51
C THR A 9 1.40 10.05 -4.03
N ILE A 10 1.94 9.24 -3.10
CA ILE A 10 1.65 9.39 -1.66
C ILE A 10 2.03 10.76 -1.08
N GLN A 11 3.05 11.42 -1.63
CA GLN A 11 3.52 12.73 -1.16
C GLN A 11 2.49 13.85 -1.36
N TRP A 12 1.51 13.64 -2.21
CA TRP A 12 0.43 14.57 -2.53
C TRP A 12 -0.93 14.05 -2.08
N GLY A 13 -0.98 13.35 -0.95
CA GLY A 13 -2.21 12.78 -0.40
C GLY A 13 -3.26 13.81 0.01
N ASP A 14 -2.91 15.08 0.07
CA ASP A 14 -3.78 16.24 0.27
C ASP A 14 -4.46 16.75 -1.01
N LEU A 15 -4.02 16.29 -2.18
CA LEU A 15 -4.59 16.64 -3.47
C LEU A 15 -5.54 15.55 -3.98
N SER A 16 -6.49 15.93 -4.83
CA SER A 16 -7.32 14.96 -5.56
C SER A 16 -6.49 14.21 -6.62
N LEU A 17 -6.96 13.02 -7.02
CA LEU A 17 -6.34 12.26 -8.11
C LEU A 17 -6.20 13.11 -9.39
N GLU A 18 -7.21 13.91 -9.70
CA GLU A 18 -7.18 14.76 -10.91
C GLU A 18 -6.10 15.85 -10.83
N GLU A 19 -5.93 16.47 -9.65
CA GLU A 19 -4.87 17.47 -9.45
C GLU A 19 -3.49 16.84 -9.55
N VAL A 20 -3.28 15.67 -8.96
CA VAL A 20 -2.02 14.93 -9.08
C VAL A 20 -1.73 14.54 -10.53
N CYS A 21 -2.73 14.06 -11.27
CA CYS A 21 -2.57 13.77 -12.69
C CYS A 21 -2.13 15.00 -13.50
N LYS A 22 -2.75 16.14 -13.25
CA LYS A 22 -2.39 17.41 -13.90
C LYS A 22 -0.94 17.81 -13.61
N LEU A 23 -0.53 17.74 -12.34
CA LEU A 23 0.83 18.08 -11.92
C LEU A 23 1.85 17.10 -12.50
N ALA A 24 1.60 15.79 -12.42
CA ALA A 24 2.48 14.77 -12.98
C ALA A 24 2.72 15.00 -14.48
N LYS A 25 1.66 15.30 -15.23
CA LYS A 25 1.80 15.59 -16.66
C LYS A 25 2.60 16.86 -16.92
N GLN A 26 2.40 17.93 -16.14
CA GLN A 26 3.18 19.17 -16.24
C GLN A 26 4.66 18.95 -15.93
N MET A 27 4.98 18.04 -15.01
CA MET A 27 6.34 17.67 -14.66
C MET A 27 7.00 16.72 -15.69
N GLY A 28 6.25 16.23 -16.69
CA GLY A 28 6.77 15.35 -17.74
C GLY A 28 6.77 13.86 -17.39
N PHE A 29 6.05 13.45 -16.35
CA PHE A 29 5.87 12.02 -16.05
C PHE A 29 4.97 11.35 -17.09
N GLU A 30 5.26 10.07 -17.36
CA GLU A 30 4.50 9.24 -18.30
C GLU A 30 3.38 8.46 -17.61
N GLY A 31 3.42 8.38 -16.26
CA GLY A 31 2.39 7.68 -15.48
C GLY A 31 2.58 7.82 -13.98
N LEU A 32 1.76 7.07 -13.26
CA LEU A 32 1.70 7.10 -11.81
C LEU A 32 1.95 5.70 -11.22
N GLU A 33 2.56 5.66 -10.05
CA GLU A 33 2.34 4.64 -9.05
C GLU A 33 1.24 5.16 -8.11
N LEU A 34 0.04 4.56 -8.22
CA LEU A 34 -1.12 5.00 -7.45
C LEU A 34 -1.07 4.47 -6.02
N SER A 35 -1.01 5.38 -5.06
CA SER A 35 -1.11 5.04 -3.65
C SER A 35 -2.57 4.99 -3.16
N ALA A 36 -2.79 4.32 -2.02
CA ALA A 36 -4.08 4.29 -1.33
C ALA A 36 -4.60 5.68 -0.91
N ALA A 37 -3.79 6.73 -1.00
CA ALA A 37 -4.25 8.11 -0.79
C ALA A 37 -5.15 8.63 -1.94
N HIS A 38 -5.06 8.02 -3.14
CA HIS A 38 -5.73 8.52 -4.34
C HIS A 38 -6.70 7.52 -4.98
N ILE A 39 -6.75 6.30 -4.46
CA ILE A 39 -7.67 5.26 -4.90
C ILE A 39 -8.12 4.45 -3.68
N ASP A 40 -9.43 4.28 -3.54
CA ASP A 40 -10.01 3.38 -2.54
C ASP A 40 -9.79 1.93 -2.99
N MET A 41 -8.85 1.24 -2.33
CA MET A 41 -8.45 -0.12 -2.70
C MET A 41 -9.59 -1.11 -2.50
N ARG A 42 -10.37 -1.00 -1.42
CA ARG A 42 -11.53 -1.88 -1.17
C ARG A 42 -12.62 -1.69 -2.22
N LYS A 43 -12.91 -0.45 -2.57
CA LYS A 43 -13.88 -0.16 -3.62
C LYS A 43 -13.39 -0.64 -4.98
N ALA A 44 -12.14 -0.36 -5.34
CA ALA A 44 -11.56 -0.79 -6.61
C ALA A 44 -11.47 -2.33 -6.74
N ALA A 45 -11.39 -3.05 -5.62
CA ALA A 45 -11.38 -4.51 -5.60
C ALA A 45 -12.71 -5.13 -6.09
N VAL A 46 -13.84 -4.44 -5.93
CA VAL A 46 -15.18 -5.00 -6.19
C VAL A 46 -16.02 -4.19 -7.17
N ASP A 47 -15.76 -2.91 -7.34
CA ASP A 47 -16.53 -1.98 -8.17
C ASP A 47 -15.80 -1.65 -9.47
N LYS A 48 -16.19 -2.33 -10.54
CA LYS A 48 -15.61 -2.10 -11.87
C LYS A 48 -15.94 -0.71 -12.45
N ALA A 49 -17.08 -0.12 -12.10
CA ALA A 49 -17.42 1.22 -12.57
C ALA A 49 -16.47 2.25 -11.97
N TYR A 50 -16.17 2.14 -10.67
CA TYR A 50 -15.16 2.98 -10.02
C TYR A 50 -13.76 2.82 -10.63
N VAL A 51 -13.37 1.60 -10.96
CA VAL A 51 -12.10 1.34 -11.65
C VAL A 51 -12.05 2.07 -13.00
N GLU A 52 -13.12 2.03 -13.78
CA GLU A 52 -13.18 2.74 -15.07
C GLU A 52 -13.17 4.28 -14.90
N GLU A 53 -13.75 4.83 -13.84
CA GLU A 53 -13.64 6.25 -13.51
C GLU A 53 -12.18 6.64 -13.23
N VAL A 54 -11.45 5.84 -12.45
CA VAL A 54 -10.01 6.07 -12.18
C VAL A 54 -9.21 6.01 -13.47
N LYS A 55 -9.44 4.98 -14.30
CA LYS A 55 -8.76 4.84 -15.61
C LYS A 55 -9.08 6.00 -16.55
N ALA A 56 -10.32 6.47 -16.57
CA ALA A 56 -10.73 7.62 -17.37
C ALA A 56 -10.00 8.90 -16.94
N THR A 57 -9.82 9.09 -15.62
CA THR A 57 -9.05 10.22 -15.09
C THR A 57 -7.59 10.16 -15.54
N LEU A 58 -6.93 9.01 -15.43
CA LEU A 58 -5.56 8.83 -15.93
C LEU A 58 -5.46 9.11 -17.43
N LYS A 59 -6.37 8.54 -18.21
CA LYS A 59 -6.42 8.70 -19.67
C LYS A 59 -6.61 10.17 -20.09
N LYS A 60 -7.43 10.93 -19.36
CA LYS A 60 -7.66 12.36 -19.62
C LYS A 60 -6.35 13.16 -19.63
N TYR A 61 -5.37 12.73 -18.84
CA TYR A 61 -4.05 13.38 -18.74
C TYR A 61 -2.96 12.61 -19.49
N ASP A 62 -3.32 11.60 -20.29
CA ASP A 62 -2.37 10.76 -21.02
C ASP A 62 -1.29 10.20 -20.08
N LEU A 63 -1.73 9.57 -18.98
CA LEU A 63 -0.89 8.93 -17.97
C LEU A 63 -1.22 7.44 -17.88
N GLY A 64 -0.18 6.61 -17.76
CA GLY A 64 -0.31 5.20 -17.43
C GLY A 64 -0.31 4.94 -15.92
N CYS A 65 -0.68 3.70 -15.54
CA CYS A 65 -0.49 3.20 -14.18
C CYS A 65 0.19 1.84 -14.27
N TRP A 66 1.41 1.73 -13.74
CA TRP A 66 2.19 0.49 -13.81
C TRP A 66 2.45 -0.14 -12.45
N ALA A 67 2.21 0.60 -11.38
CA ALA A 67 2.25 0.10 -10.01
C ALA A 67 1.15 0.72 -9.16
N MET A 68 0.72 -0.02 -8.14
CA MET A 68 -0.14 0.46 -7.07
C MET A 68 0.55 0.22 -5.73
N SER A 69 0.28 1.04 -4.73
CA SER A 69 0.95 0.94 -3.44
C SER A 69 0.04 1.18 -2.24
N HIS A 70 0.27 0.40 -1.18
CA HIS A 70 -0.40 0.57 0.11
C HIS A 70 0.58 0.37 1.26
N HIS A 71 1.53 1.30 1.42
CA HIS A 71 2.65 1.16 2.33
C HIS A 71 2.23 1.06 3.80
N LEU A 72 1.30 1.91 4.24
CA LEU A 72 0.89 1.96 5.65
C LEU A 72 0.17 0.68 6.10
N ALA A 73 -0.78 0.19 5.29
CA ALA A 73 -1.47 -1.05 5.59
C ALA A 73 -0.51 -2.25 5.51
N GLY A 74 0.35 -2.29 4.50
CA GLY A 74 1.34 -3.35 4.37
C GLY A 74 2.29 -3.43 5.57
N GLN A 75 2.72 -2.29 6.10
CA GLN A 75 3.56 -2.25 7.30
C GLN A 75 2.89 -2.92 8.51
N CYS A 76 1.57 -2.81 8.64
CA CYS A 76 0.83 -3.45 9.72
C CYS A 76 0.81 -4.99 9.64
N VAL A 77 1.21 -5.60 8.52
CA VAL A 77 1.20 -7.06 8.37
C VAL A 77 2.20 -7.73 9.31
N CYS A 78 3.41 -7.21 9.46
CA CYS A 78 4.47 -7.84 10.27
C CYS A 78 4.89 -7.03 11.51
N ASP A 79 4.60 -5.72 11.59
CA ASP A 79 4.99 -4.89 12.73
C ASP A 79 4.08 -5.07 13.96
N THR A 80 2.97 -5.77 13.83
CA THR A 80 1.95 -5.91 14.86
C THR A 80 2.09 -7.17 15.73
N LEU A 81 3.22 -7.87 15.66
CA LEU A 81 3.45 -9.01 16.57
C LEU A 81 3.42 -8.53 18.03
N PRO A 82 2.84 -9.30 18.97
CA PRO A 82 2.53 -8.85 20.33
C PRO A 82 3.71 -8.19 21.06
N ASP A 83 4.90 -8.75 20.91
CA ASP A 83 6.13 -8.23 21.54
C ASP A 83 6.78 -7.08 20.76
N ALA A 84 6.31 -6.81 19.55
CA ALA A 84 6.85 -5.80 18.65
C ALA A 84 5.88 -4.63 18.41
N TYR A 85 4.69 -4.65 18.98
CA TYR A 85 3.69 -3.61 18.79
C TYR A 85 4.25 -2.23 19.16
N ASP A 86 4.08 -1.32 18.23
CA ASP A 86 4.42 0.08 18.38
C ASP A 86 3.18 0.92 18.10
N SER A 87 2.82 1.81 19.02
CA SER A 87 1.64 2.68 18.91
C SER A 87 1.63 3.59 17.67
N ARG A 88 2.75 3.72 16.95
CA ARG A 88 2.76 4.39 15.64
C ARG A 88 1.82 3.75 14.62
N LEU A 89 1.59 2.45 14.75
CA LEU A 89 0.70 1.70 13.88
C LEU A 89 -0.77 2.11 14.06
N ASP A 90 -1.12 2.66 15.22
CA ASP A 90 -2.45 3.22 15.47
C ASP A 90 -2.79 4.36 14.50
N GLY A 91 -1.77 5.11 14.05
CA GLY A 91 -1.94 6.17 13.06
C GLY A 91 -2.07 5.69 11.60
N PHE A 92 -1.83 4.40 11.36
CA PHE A 92 -1.92 3.80 10.01
C PHE A 92 -3.26 3.09 9.77
N ALA A 93 -3.89 2.64 10.84
CA ALA A 93 -5.15 1.92 10.83
C ALA A 93 -6.34 2.82 11.22
N PRO A 94 -7.58 2.38 10.99
CA PRO A 94 -8.76 3.07 11.49
C PRO A 94 -8.69 3.29 13.01
N ALA A 95 -9.10 4.48 13.46
CA ALA A 95 -8.96 4.92 14.86
C ALA A 95 -9.60 3.97 15.88
N GLU A 96 -10.67 3.26 15.50
CA GLU A 96 -11.35 2.27 16.36
C GLU A 96 -10.51 1.02 16.64
N LEU A 97 -9.43 0.81 15.88
CA LEU A 97 -8.49 -0.30 16.05
C LEU A 97 -7.29 0.07 16.94
N ALA A 98 -7.16 1.33 17.34
CA ALA A 98 -6.05 1.79 18.16
C ALA A 98 -5.86 0.95 19.42
N GLY A 99 -4.63 0.58 19.72
CA GLY A 99 -4.28 -0.27 20.87
C GLY A 99 -4.65 -1.76 20.71
N LYS A 100 -5.07 -2.21 19.52
CA LYS A 100 -5.50 -3.59 19.26
C LYS A 100 -4.64 -4.23 18.16
N PRO A 101 -3.40 -4.64 18.46
CA PRO A 101 -2.43 -5.06 17.44
C PRO A 101 -2.92 -6.19 16.54
N GLU A 102 -3.61 -7.20 17.07
CA GLU A 102 -4.15 -8.31 16.28
C GLU A 102 -5.21 -7.84 15.27
N LEU A 103 -6.05 -6.87 15.65
CA LEU A 103 -7.05 -6.31 14.74
C LEU A 103 -6.42 -5.39 13.70
N ILE A 104 -5.37 -4.65 14.06
CA ILE A 104 -4.60 -3.84 13.12
C ILE A 104 -3.91 -4.75 12.10
N GLN A 105 -3.31 -5.87 12.53
CA GLN A 105 -2.70 -6.83 11.63
C GLN A 105 -3.73 -7.41 10.65
N LYS A 106 -4.87 -7.88 11.19
CA LYS A 106 -5.96 -8.41 10.36
C LYS A 106 -6.42 -7.39 9.33
N TRP A 107 -6.63 -6.15 9.75
CA TRP A 107 -6.98 -5.05 8.86
C TRP A 107 -5.92 -4.85 7.78
N GLY A 108 -4.63 -4.83 8.15
CA GLY A 108 -3.53 -4.68 7.19
C GLY A 108 -3.51 -5.78 6.13
N ILE A 109 -3.72 -7.04 6.54
CA ILE A 109 -3.83 -8.19 5.62
C ILE A 109 -5.03 -8.00 4.66
N GLU A 110 -6.20 -7.65 5.19
CA GLU A 110 -7.41 -7.42 4.37
C GLU A 110 -7.23 -6.28 3.36
N GLU A 111 -6.57 -5.18 3.76
CA GLU A 111 -6.24 -4.07 2.87
C GLU A 111 -5.27 -4.48 1.75
N MET A 112 -4.27 -5.30 2.09
CA MET A 112 -3.33 -5.78 1.08
C MET A 112 -3.99 -6.74 0.09
N MET A 113 -4.87 -7.63 0.55
CA MET A 113 -5.68 -8.47 -0.33
C MET A 113 -6.58 -7.63 -1.25
N ALA A 114 -7.25 -6.62 -0.69
CA ALA A 114 -8.05 -5.69 -1.49
C ALA A 114 -7.18 -4.95 -2.52
N THR A 115 -5.97 -4.53 -2.13
CA THR A 115 -5.03 -3.87 -3.05
C THR A 115 -4.61 -4.79 -4.21
N ALA A 116 -4.38 -6.07 -3.94
CA ALA A 116 -4.06 -7.04 -4.99
C ALA A 116 -5.24 -7.22 -5.98
N HIS A 117 -6.47 -7.32 -5.48
CA HIS A 117 -7.66 -7.38 -6.33
C HIS A 117 -7.91 -6.07 -7.09
N ALA A 118 -7.70 -4.91 -6.46
CA ALA A 118 -7.77 -3.62 -7.12
C ALA A 118 -6.76 -3.51 -8.27
N ALA A 119 -5.51 -3.95 -8.04
CA ALA A 119 -4.48 -3.98 -9.07
C ALA A 119 -4.87 -4.89 -10.23
N GLN A 120 -5.43 -6.07 -9.96
CA GLN A 120 -5.96 -6.96 -10.99
C GLN A 120 -7.06 -6.28 -11.83
N ASN A 121 -8.03 -5.60 -11.19
CA ASN A 121 -9.11 -4.90 -11.88
C ASN A 121 -8.59 -3.69 -12.68
N MET A 122 -7.57 -3.01 -12.18
CA MET A 122 -6.86 -1.93 -12.88
C MET A 122 -6.02 -2.44 -14.05
N GLY A 123 -5.71 -3.74 -14.10
CA GLY A 123 -4.78 -4.32 -15.08
C GLY A 123 -3.31 -4.06 -14.75
N VAL A 124 -3.00 -3.73 -13.49
CA VAL A 124 -1.67 -3.46 -12.96
C VAL A 124 -1.05 -4.73 -12.40
N LYS A 125 0.22 -4.98 -12.69
CA LYS A 125 0.92 -6.22 -12.30
C LYS A 125 1.82 -6.07 -11.08
N VAL A 126 2.04 -4.85 -10.63
CA VAL A 126 2.99 -4.55 -9.54
C VAL A 126 2.24 -3.89 -8.40
N VAL A 127 2.34 -4.48 -7.22
CA VAL A 127 1.90 -3.88 -5.96
C VAL A 127 3.14 -3.70 -5.09
N THR A 128 3.37 -2.48 -4.63
CA THR A 128 4.50 -2.12 -3.78
C THR A 128 4.00 -1.79 -2.37
N PHE A 129 4.70 -2.27 -1.35
CA PHE A 129 4.34 -1.98 0.04
C PHE A 129 5.51 -2.21 0.98
N PHE A 130 5.44 -1.63 2.17
CA PHE A 130 6.27 -2.04 3.29
C PHE A 130 5.59 -3.22 3.99
N MET A 131 6.33 -4.28 4.18
CA MET A 131 5.80 -5.47 4.84
C MET A 131 5.77 -5.29 6.36
N GLY A 132 6.51 -4.33 6.88
CA GLY A 132 6.84 -4.24 8.28
C GLY A 132 7.95 -5.22 8.68
N SER A 133 8.31 -5.22 9.95
CA SER A 133 9.31 -6.13 10.48
C SER A 133 9.09 -6.39 11.97
N PRO A 134 9.02 -7.65 12.41
CA PRO A 134 8.85 -7.97 13.82
C PRO A 134 10.06 -7.57 14.69
N ILE A 135 11.17 -7.19 14.04
CA ILE A 135 12.42 -6.84 14.72
C ILE A 135 12.74 -5.34 14.72
N TRP A 136 11.82 -4.47 14.31
CA TRP A 136 12.00 -3.02 14.29
C TRP A 136 12.45 -2.42 15.62
N LYS A 137 12.03 -2.99 16.73
CA LYS A 137 12.37 -2.52 18.07
C LYS A 137 13.82 -2.81 18.47
N PHE A 138 14.47 -3.73 17.80
CA PHE A 138 15.81 -4.13 18.14
C PHE A 138 16.79 -3.21 17.42
N TRP A 139 17.48 -2.39 18.19
CA TRP A 139 18.50 -1.45 17.71
C TRP A 139 19.61 -2.13 16.89
N TYR A 140 19.83 -3.40 17.18
CA TYR A 140 20.72 -4.30 16.44
C TYR A 140 19.92 -5.56 16.07
N SER A 141 20.04 -5.97 14.81
CA SER A 141 19.43 -7.19 14.31
C SER A 141 20.14 -8.48 14.80
N PHE A 142 20.39 -8.55 16.10
CA PHE A 142 20.98 -9.72 16.75
C PHE A 142 20.09 -10.37 17.80
N PRO A 143 18.79 -10.41 17.69
CA PRO A 143 18.05 -11.30 18.57
C PRO A 143 18.45 -12.72 18.21
N GLN A 144 18.73 -13.51 19.22
CA GLN A 144 18.98 -14.94 19.08
C GLN A 144 17.79 -15.68 18.45
N THR A 145 16.67 -15.03 18.31
CA THR A 145 15.39 -15.51 17.76
C THR A 145 15.05 -14.91 16.40
N SER A 146 16.01 -14.30 15.71
CA SER A 146 15.74 -13.63 14.42
C SER A 146 15.19 -14.58 13.35
N GLU A 147 15.64 -15.83 13.32
CA GLU A 147 15.16 -16.83 12.37
C GLU A 147 13.68 -17.15 12.59
N GLU A 148 13.24 -17.32 13.85
CA GLU A 148 11.85 -17.55 14.19
C GLU A 148 10.96 -16.36 13.81
N GLN A 149 11.44 -15.15 14.00
CA GLN A 149 10.72 -13.93 13.67
C GLN A 149 10.63 -13.73 12.15
N VAL A 150 11.69 -14.02 11.41
CA VAL A 150 11.69 -14.01 9.96
C VAL A 150 10.71 -15.05 9.41
N GLU A 151 10.69 -16.27 9.97
CA GLU A 151 9.75 -17.31 9.57
C GLU A 151 8.30 -16.89 9.88
N ALA A 152 8.04 -16.29 11.05
CA ALA A 152 6.71 -15.80 11.40
C ALA A 152 6.25 -14.70 10.42
N ALA A 153 7.12 -13.79 10.03
CA ALA A 153 6.84 -12.77 9.04
C ALA A 153 6.57 -13.39 7.65
N TYR A 154 7.38 -14.39 7.25
CA TYR A 154 7.18 -15.09 5.99
C TYR A 154 5.83 -15.81 5.92
N GLN A 155 5.39 -16.45 7.01
CA GLN A 155 4.09 -17.09 7.04
C GLN A 155 2.95 -16.08 6.89
N LYS A 156 3.07 -14.87 7.48
CA LYS A 156 2.08 -13.79 7.31
C LYS A 156 2.00 -13.28 5.88
N VAL A 157 3.13 -13.13 5.22
CA VAL A 157 3.14 -12.73 3.80
C VAL A 157 2.50 -13.78 2.89
N LYS A 158 2.62 -15.06 3.24
CA LYS A 158 1.95 -16.14 2.49
C LYS A 158 0.42 -16.13 2.62
N GLU A 159 -0.12 -15.49 3.64
CA GLU A 159 -1.56 -15.32 3.82
C GLU A 159 -2.14 -14.22 2.88
N LEU A 160 -1.26 -13.37 2.29
CA LEU A 160 -1.61 -12.36 1.28
C LEU A 160 -1.75 -12.98 -0.12
#